data_39402327a05fb11654ff63da79b64947
#
_entry.id   39402327a05fb11654ff63da79b64947
#
_cell.length_a   1.000
_cell.length_b   1.000
_cell.length_c   1.000
_cell.angle_alpha   90.00
_cell.angle_beta   90.00
_cell.angle_gamma   90.00
#
_symmetry.space_group_name_H-M   'P 1'
#
loop_
_entity.id
_entity.type
_entity.pdbx_description
1 polymer ?
#
loop_
_entity_poly.entity_id
_entity_poly.type
_entity_poly.pdbx_seq_one_letter_code
_entity_poly.pdbx_strand_id
1 'polypeptide(L)'
;MTEPHTEATTASITIYHNPDCGTSRNTLALIRNSGVEPVIVEYLVTPPGRAKLVELIAALGVPVRDVLRTKGTPYDELRLGDTNLSDDQLIDAMLEHPILMNRPIVVSPLGTRLCRPSEAVLEILPSPQRAAFVKEDGERVIDEKGHRVAP
;
A
#
# COMPACT_ATOMS: atom_id res chain seq x y z
N MET A 1 -29.50 16.57 -9.87
CA MET A 1 -28.92 16.23 -9.66
C MET A 1 -28.21 15.49 -9.67
N THR A 2 -27.79 15.17 -9.77
CA THR A 2 -27.14 14.58 -9.67
C THR A 2 -26.22 14.24 -9.61
N GLU A 3 -25.65 13.92 -9.59
CA GLU A 3 -24.85 13.53 -9.49
C GLU A 3 -23.87 13.41 -9.31
N PRO A 4 -23.62 13.60 -9.33
CA PRO A 4 -22.24 13.66 -9.19
C PRO A 4 -21.55 12.49 -8.65
N HIS A 5 -22.07 11.74 -8.16
CA HIS A 5 -21.59 10.59 -7.67
C HIS A 5 -20.66 9.84 -8.51
N THR A 6 -20.69 10.07 -9.66
CA THR A 6 -19.94 9.33 -10.62
C THR A 6 -18.45 9.42 -10.40
N GLU A 7 -17.98 10.60 -10.18
CA GLU A 7 -16.58 10.81 -10.01
C GLU A 7 -16.11 10.16 -8.75
N ALA A 8 -16.88 10.23 -7.71
CA ALA A 8 -16.50 9.65 -6.45
C ALA A 8 -16.30 8.15 -6.57
N THR A 9 -17.13 7.48 -7.37
CA THR A 9 -17.00 6.05 -7.49
C THR A 9 -15.83 5.63 -8.33
N THR A 10 -15.39 6.46 -9.26
CA THR A 10 -14.35 6.05 -10.20
C THR A 10 -12.97 6.28 -9.68
N ALA A 11 -12.79 7.22 -8.76
CA ALA A 11 -11.46 7.68 -8.41
C ALA A 11 -11.01 7.27 -7.03
N SER A 12 -11.74 6.38 -6.37
CA SER A 12 -11.46 6.13 -4.96
C SER A 12 -10.31 5.16 -4.79
N ILE A 13 -9.12 5.71 -4.60
CA ILE A 13 -7.92 4.95 -4.27
C ILE A 13 -7.35 5.50 -2.97
N THR A 14 -6.99 4.61 -2.06
CA THR A 14 -6.37 4.99 -0.79
C THR A 14 -5.01 4.32 -0.69
N ILE A 15 -4.00 5.07 -0.28
CA ILE A 15 -2.68 4.51 0.00
C ILE A 15 -2.34 4.73 1.47
N TYR A 16 -1.96 3.64 2.14
CA TYR A 16 -1.39 3.69 3.49
C TYR A 16 0.10 3.87 3.32
N HIS A 17 0.55 5.09 3.53
CA HIS A 17 1.79 5.63 3.01
C HIS A 17 2.80 5.95 4.11
N ASN A 18 4.07 5.65 3.82
CA ASN A 18 5.19 6.10 4.63
C ASN A 18 6.07 6.99 3.75
N PRO A 19 6.09 8.31 4.00
CA PRO A 19 6.87 9.23 3.14
C PRO A 19 8.38 9.01 3.22
N ASP A 20 8.86 8.31 4.24
CA ASP A 20 10.28 8.01 4.36
C ASP A 20 10.68 6.72 3.63
N CYS A 21 9.74 6.01 3.04
CA CYS A 21 9.99 4.76 2.34
C CYS A 21 10.00 4.99 0.83
N GLY A 22 11.12 4.67 0.16
CA GLY A 22 11.24 4.86 -1.29
C GLY A 22 10.20 4.06 -2.07
N THR A 23 9.93 2.81 -1.66
CA THR A 23 8.91 2.00 -2.32
C THR A 23 7.53 2.65 -2.20
N SER A 24 7.22 3.23 -1.04
CA SER A 24 5.96 3.90 -0.83
C SER A 24 5.86 5.16 -1.70
N ARG A 25 6.94 5.94 -1.80
CA ARG A 25 6.96 7.13 -2.66
C ARG A 25 6.80 6.76 -4.13
N ASN A 26 7.49 5.71 -4.60
CA ASN A 26 7.36 5.25 -5.98
C ASN A 26 5.94 4.78 -6.28
N THR A 27 5.31 4.08 -5.32
CA THR A 27 3.93 3.62 -5.49
C THR A 27 2.98 4.80 -5.63
N LEU A 28 3.12 5.79 -4.76
CA LEU A 28 2.30 7.00 -4.81
C LEU A 28 2.45 7.71 -6.16
N ALA A 29 3.69 7.79 -6.65
CA ALA A 29 3.94 8.43 -7.94
C ALA A 29 3.31 7.66 -9.09
N LEU A 30 3.32 6.31 -9.03
CA LEU A 30 2.65 5.50 -10.06
C LEU A 30 1.14 5.70 -10.04
N ILE A 31 0.53 5.83 -8.86
CA ILE A 31 -0.90 6.13 -8.76
C ILE A 31 -1.18 7.48 -9.43
N ARG A 32 -0.41 8.50 -9.11
CA ARG A 32 -0.58 9.83 -9.68
C ARG A 32 -0.36 9.84 -11.19
N ASN A 33 0.57 9.02 -11.66
CA ASN A 33 0.85 8.90 -13.09
C ASN A 33 -0.30 8.24 -13.87
N SER A 34 -1.23 7.63 -13.17
CA SER A 34 -2.47 7.13 -13.79
C SER A 34 -3.56 8.20 -13.82
N GLY A 35 -3.25 9.40 -13.36
CA GLY A 35 -4.18 10.52 -13.37
C GLY A 35 -5.08 10.61 -12.17
N VAL A 36 -4.82 9.81 -11.14
CA VAL A 36 -5.64 9.78 -9.93
C VAL A 36 -4.86 10.35 -8.77
N GLU A 37 -5.50 11.24 -8.01
CA GLU A 37 -4.94 11.70 -6.75
C GLU A 37 -5.58 10.85 -5.64
N PRO A 38 -4.81 9.99 -4.96
CA PRO A 38 -5.39 9.11 -3.95
C PRO A 38 -5.61 9.82 -2.63
N VAL A 39 -6.40 9.19 -1.78
CA VAL A 39 -6.43 9.55 -0.37
C VAL A 39 -5.16 9.01 0.26
N ILE A 40 -4.38 9.87 0.89
CA ILE A 40 -3.11 9.48 1.50
C ILE A 40 -3.30 9.38 3.01
N VAL A 41 -3.12 8.18 3.54
CA VAL A 41 -3.15 7.96 4.99
C VAL A 41 -1.72 7.71 5.45
N GLU A 42 -1.13 8.67 6.16
CA GLU A 42 0.18 8.49 6.76
C GLU A 42 -0.01 7.71 8.05
N TYR A 43 0.09 6.39 7.94
CA TYR A 43 -0.32 5.49 9.02
C TYR A 43 0.56 5.59 10.26
N LEU A 44 1.75 6.19 10.15
CA LEU A 44 2.59 6.42 11.33
C LEU A 44 2.08 7.59 12.17
N VAL A 45 1.33 8.51 11.56
CA VAL A 45 0.74 9.66 12.24
C VAL A 45 -0.72 9.40 12.58
N THR A 46 -1.44 8.78 11.63
CA THR A 46 -2.87 8.48 11.78
C THR A 46 -3.06 7.00 11.49
N PRO A 47 -2.73 6.12 12.45
CA PRO A 47 -2.84 4.69 12.21
C PRO A 47 -4.29 4.24 12.10
N PRO A 48 -4.56 3.19 11.33
CA PRO A 48 -5.91 2.63 11.26
C PRO A 48 -6.29 2.01 12.61
N GLY A 49 -7.57 2.03 12.92
CA GLY A 49 -8.06 1.29 14.07
C GLY A 49 -8.09 -0.20 13.80
N ARG A 50 -8.40 -0.99 14.84
CA ARG A 50 -8.37 -2.44 14.73
C ARG A 50 -9.30 -2.96 13.62
N ALA A 51 -10.53 -2.47 13.58
CA ALA A 51 -11.49 -2.94 12.58
C ALA A 51 -10.98 -2.70 11.16
N LYS A 52 -10.42 -1.53 10.90
CA LYS A 52 -9.87 -1.20 9.59
C LYS A 52 -8.64 -2.05 9.27
N LEU A 53 -7.76 -2.27 10.23
CA LEU A 53 -6.57 -3.07 10.02
C LEU A 53 -6.93 -4.52 9.70
N VAL A 54 -7.89 -5.09 10.44
CA VAL A 54 -8.39 -6.45 10.18
C VAL A 54 -8.97 -6.52 8.76
N GLU A 55 -9.76 -5.52 8.38
CA GLU A 55 -10.36 -5.45 7.05
C GLU A 55 -9.29 -5.41 5.96
N LEU A 56 -8.25 -4.58 6.15
CA LEU A 56 -7.16 -4.48 5.18
C LEU A 56 -6.42 -5.79 5.00
N ILE A 57 -6.09 -6.46 6.11
CA ILE A 57 -5.36 -7.72 6.06
C ILE A 57 -6.20 -8.79 5.37
N ALA A 58 -7.49 -8.85 5.69
CA ALA A 58 -8.39 -9.80 5.04
C ALA A 58 -8.46 -9.55 3.53
N ALA A 59 -8.54 -8.29 3.13
CA ALA A 59 -8.62 -7.92 1.72
C ALA A 59 -7.32 -8.23 0.97
N LEU A 60 -6.17 -8.20 1.66
CA LEU A 60 -4.90 -8.58 1.06
C LEU A 60 -4.83 -10.07 0.74
N GLY A 61 -5.61 -10.89 1.45
CA GLY A 61 -5.65 -12.33 1.20
C GLY A 61 -4.38 -13.07 1.62
N VAL A 62 -3.62 -12.51 2.55
CA VAL A 62 -2.36 -13.10 3.03
C VAL A 62 -2.43 -13.34 4.52
N PRO A 63 -1.58 -14.22 5.06
CA PRO A 63 -1.49 -14.37 6.52
C PRO A 63 -1.09 -13.06 7.18
N VAL A 64 -1.53 -12.85 8.41
CA VAL A 64 -1.21 -11.64 9.17
C VAL A 64 0.30 -11.43 9.24
N ARG A 65 1.07 -12.50 9.40
CA ARG A 65 2.53 -12.40 9.47
C ARG A 65 3.16 -11.75 8.24
N ASP A 66 2.55 -11.91 7.08
CA ASP A 66 3.09 -11.36 5.84
C ASP A 66 2.95 -9.84 5.75
N VAL A 67 2.15 -9.26 6.64
CA VAL A 67 1.96 -7.81 6.70
C VAL A 67 2.93 -7.16 7.68
N LEU A 68 3.70 -7.94 8.40
CA LEU A 68 4.66 -7.41 9.38
C LEU A 68 5.96 -7.00 8.70
N ARG A 69 6.40 -5.79 9.01
CA ARG A 69 7.73 -5.30 8.66
C ARG A 69 8.68 -5.70 9.77
N THR A 70 9.81 -6.32 9.40
CA THR A 70 10.78 -6.77 10.38
C THR A 70 11.92 -5.78 10.58
N LYS A 71 12.51 -5.34 9.48
CA LYS A 71 13.72 -4.52 9.52
C LYS A 71 13.39 -3.10 9.96
N GLY A 72 14.14 -2.60 10.93
CA GLY A 72 13.94 -1.23 11.40
C GLY A 72 12.75 -1.05 12.31
N THR A 73 12.27 -2.14 12.92
CA THR A 73 11.09 -2.12 13.81
C THR A 73 11.41 -2.88 15.08
N PRO A 74 10.54 -2.82 16.10
CA PRO A 74 10.75 -3.63 17.31
C PRO A 74 10.33 -5.09 17.15
N TYR A 75 10.29 -5.61 15.92
CA TYR A 75 9.88 -6.99 15.66
C TYR A 75 10.64 -8.00 16.50
N ASP A 76 11.97 -7.89 16.54
CA ASP A 76 12.80 -8.85 17.26
C ASP A 76 12.68 -8.66 18.77
N GLU A 77 12.67 -7.42 19.23
CA GLU A 77 12.56 -7.12 20.67
C GLU A 77 11.24 -7.62 21.24
N LEU A 78 10.18 -7.53 20.45
CA LEU A 78 8.86 -8.01 20.85
C LEU A 78 8.65 -9.49 20.57
N ARG A 79 9.67 -10.16 20.02
CA ARG A 79 9.64 -11.60 19.73
C ARG A 79 8.48 -12.00 18.83
N LEU A 80 8.19 -11.16 17.83
CA LEU A 80 7.06 -11.41 16.94
C LEU A 80 7.32 -12.57 15.99
N GLY A 81 8.55 -13.08 15.92
CA GLY A 81 8.87 -14.29 15.16
C GLY A 81 8.36 -15.57 15.81
N ASP A 82 7.87 -15.50 17.05
CA ASP A 82 7.34 -16.67 17.74
C ASP A 82 6.11 -17.21 17.01
N THR A 83 6.18 -18.45 16.54
CA THR A 83 5.10 -19.05 15.77
C THR A 83 3.88 -19.40 16.60
N ASN A 84 3.98 -19.32 17.92
CA ASN A 84 2.86 -19.55 18.82
C ASN A 84 1.97 -18.32 19.00
N LEU A 85 2.40 -17.15 18.50
CA LEU A 85 1.58 -15.95 18.60
C LEU A 85 0.38 -16.05 17.67
N SER A 86 -0.78 -15.65 18.19
CA SER A 86 -2.01 -15.65 17.41
C SER A 86 -2.08 -14.44 16.49
N ASP A 87 -2.97 -14.50 15.50
CA ASP A 87 -3.22 -13.35 14.63
C ASP A 87 -3.61 -12.12 15.45
N ASP A 88 -4.45 -12.29 16.46
CA ASP A 88 -4.86 -11.18 17.31
C ASP A 88 -3.67 -10.55 18.03
N GLN A 89 -2.75 -11.37 18.51
CA GLN A 89 -1.54 -10.84 19.16
C GLN A 89 -0.67 -10.06 18.19
N LEU A 90 -0.55 -10.52 16.95
CA LEU A 90 0.21 -9.80 15.93
C LEU A 90 -0.47 -8.48 15.56
N ILE A 91 -1.81 -8.50 15.47
CA ILE A 91 -2.57 -7.28 15.18
C ILE A 91 -2.44 -6.30 16.35
N ASP A 92 -2.50 -6.77 17.59
CA ASP A 92 -2.29 -5.93 18.77
C ASP A 92 -0.92 -5.22 18.69
N ALA A 93 0.11 -5.95 18.29
CA ALA A 93 1.45 -5.37 18.17
C ALA A 93 1.48 -4.28 17.10
N MET A 94 0.82 -4.48 15.97
CA MET A 94 0.76 -3.48 14.91
C MET A 94 -0.01 -2.23 15.35
N LEU A 95 -1.06 -2.41 16.14
CA LEU A 95 -1.83 -1.27 16.65
C LEU A 95 -1.01 -0.45 17.65
N GLU A 96 -0.21 -1.12 18.46
CA GLU A 96 0.64 -0.46 19.44
C GLU A 96 1.86 0.17 18.77
N HIS A 97 2.37 -0.46 17.71
CA HIS A 97 3.57 -0.02 17.00
C HIS A 97 3.28 0.03 15.49
N PRO A 98 2.65 1.11 15.00
CA PRO A 98 2.28 1.19 13.57
C PRO A 98 3.43 0.98 12.60
N ILE A 99 4.66 1.24 13.02
CA ILE A 99 5.83 1.01 12.17
C ILE A 99 5.97 -0.47 11.77
N LEU A 100 5.30 -1.37 12.49
CA LEU A 100 5.28 -2.79 12.15
C LEU A 100 4.45 -3.10 10.91
N MET A 101 3.58 -2.18 10.48
CA MET A 101 2.84 -2.39 9.24
C MET A 101 3.79 -2.30 8.05
N ASN A 102 3.79 -3.33 7.22
CA ASN A 102 4.52 -3.27 5.96
C ASN A 102 3.83 -2.27 5.03
N ARG A 103 4.54 -1.74 4.04
CA ARG A 103 4.07 -0.57 3.29
C ARG A 103 4.59 -0.55 1.86
N PRO A 104 3.85 0.09 0.97
CA PRO A 104 2.54 0.69 1.18
C PRO A 104 1.44 -0.32 0.91
N ILE A 105 0.31 -0.12 1.55
CA ILE A 105 -0.90 -0.86 1.24
C ILE A 105 -1.79 0.07 0.42
N VAL A 106 -2.29 -0.41 -0.71
CA VAL A 106 -3.14 0.38 -1.60
C VAL A 106 -4.47 -0.32 -1.75
N VAL A 107 -5.55 0.45 -1.62
CA VAL A 107 -6.92 -0.02 -1.82
C VAL A 107 -7.49 0.72 -3.02
N SER A 108 -8.02 -0.02 -3.99
CA SER A 108 -8.68 0.54 -5.16
C SER A 108 -9.97 -0.22 -5.42
N PRO A 109 -10.80 0.23 -6.39
CA PRO A 109 -11.99 -0.54 -6.77
C PRO A 109 -11.65 -1.95 -7.29
N LEU A 110 -10.42 -2.18 -7.73
CA LEU A 110 -10.02 -3.47 -8.28
C LEU A 110 -9.41 -4.40 -7.22
N GLY A 111 -9.11 -3.90 -6.04
CA GLY A 111 -8.58 -4.76 -4.98
C GLY A 111 -7.66 -4.03 -4.03
N THR A 112 -7.03 -4.81 -3.15
CA THR A 112 -6.10 -4.32 -2.14
C THR A 112 -4.77 -5.06 -2.31
N ARG A 113 -3.65 -4.31 -2.32
CA ARG A 113 -2.32 -4.89 -2.49
C ARG A 113 -1.31 -4.25 -1.55
N LEU A 114 -0.42 -5.08 -1.05
CA LEU A 114 0.83 -4.62 -0.46
C LEU A 114 1.81 -4.46 -1.63
N CYS A 115 2.16 -3.23 -1.94
CA CYS A 115 2.88 -2.91 -3.18
C CYS A 115 4.38 -2.91 -2.96
N ARG A 116 4.94 -4.08 -2.85
CA ARG A 116 6.37 -4.32 -2.77
C ARG A 116 6.70 -5.48 -3.70
N PRO A 117 7.27 -5.20 -4.88
CA PRO A 117 7.77 -3.90 -5.37
C PRO A 117 6.64 -2.93 -5.72
N SER A 118 6.99 -1.67 -5.89
CA SER A 118 6.01 -0.60 -6.11
C SER A 118 5.12 -0.85 -7.33
N GLU A 119 5.67 -1.45 -8.38
CA GLU A 119 4.91 -1.69 -9.63
C GLU A 119 3.81 -2.74 -9.46
N ALA A 120 3.75 -3.43 -8.32
CA ALA A 120 2.60 -4.29 -8.04
C ALA A 120 1.29 -3.49 -8.04
N VAL A 121 1.36 -2.19 -7.80
CA VAL A 121 0.17 -1.33 -7.81
C VAL A 121 -0.49 -1.30 -9.19
N LEU A 122 0.28 -1.52 -10.26
CA LEU A 122 -0.26 -1.48 -11.62
C LEU A 122 -1.40 -2.49 -11.81
N GLU A 123 -1.40 -3.58 -11.06
CA GLU A 123 -2.42 -4.62 -11.19
C GLU A 123 -3.77 -4.19 -10.64
N ILE A 124 -3.81 -3.14 -9.83
CA ILE A 124 -5.06 -2.67 -9.24
C ILE A 124 -5.39 -1.22 -9.59
N LEU A 125 -4.68 -0.63 -10.54
CA LEU A 125 -5.00 0.73 -11.00
C LEU A 125 -6.06 0.65 -12.09
N PRO A 126 -7.21 1.33 -11.91
CA PRO A 126 -8.29 1.29 -12.92
C PRO A 126 -7.97 2.04 -14.21
N SER A 127 -7.02 2.99 -14.16
CA SER A 127 -6.68 3.82 -15.31
C SER A 127 -5.24 3.55 -15.75
N PRO A 128 -4.94 3.71 -17.05
CA PRO A 128 -3.58 3.46 -17.55
C PRO A 128 -2.62 4.56 -17.14
N GLN A 129 -1.35 4.22 -17.20
CA GLN A 129 -0.28 5.19 -16.99
C GLN A 129 -0.28 6.22 -18.11
N ARG A 130 -0.07 7.48 -17.78
CA ARG A 130 -0.18 8.58 -18.74
C ARG A 130 1.15 8.99 -19.35
N ALA A 131 2.25 8.66 -18.69
CA ALA A 131 3.57 9.05 -19.14
C ALA A 131 4.59 8.00 -18.74
N ALA A 132 5.79 8.09 -19.30
CA ALA A 132 6.89 7.25 -18.87
C ALA A 132 7.16 7.45 -17.40
N PHE A 133 7.59 6.40 -16.72
CA PHE A 133 7.86 6.46 -15.29
C PHE A 133 9.16 5.75 -14.95
N VAL A 134 9.97 6.43 -14.15
CA VAL A 134 11.25 5.92 -13.66
C VAL A 134 11.20 6.03 -12.13
N LYS A 135 11.59 4.97 -11.44
CA LYS A 135 11.70 4.99 -9.98
C LYS A 135 12.82 5.92 -9.53
N GLU A 136 12.81 6.25 -8.24
CA GLU A 136 13.84 7.14 -7.69
C GLU A 136 15.26 6.59 -7.88
N ASP A 137 15.42 5.27 -7.93
CA ASP A 137 16.72 4.64 -8.13
C ASP A 137 17.12 4.54 -9.60
N GLY A 138 16.29 5.03 -10.52
CA GLY A 138 16.56 4.99 -11.95
C GLY A 138 15.98 3.83 -12.69
N GLU A 139 15.33 2.89 -12.00
CA GLU A 139 14.72 1.75 -12.68
C GLU A 139 13.51 2.19 -13.50
N ARG A 140 13.51 1.85 -14.78
CA ARG A 140 12.39 2.20 -15.68
C ARG A 140 11.25 1.22 -15.48
N VAL A 141 10.04 1.75 -15.30
CA VAL A 141 8.85 0.93 -15.08
C VAL A 141 7.87 1.07 -16.25
N ILE A 142 7.68 2.30 -16.75
CA ILE A 142 6.72 2.60 -17.82
C ILE A 142 7.48 3.32 -18.94
N ASP A 143 7.28 2.85 -20.18
CA ASP A 143 7.93 3.47 -21.34
C ASP A 143 7.12 4.67 -21.84
N GLU A 144 7.61 5.31 -22.91
CA GLU A 144 6.99 6.51 -23.46
C GLU A 144 5.60 6.27 -24.04
N LYS A 145 5.27 5.01 -24.28
CA LYS A 145 3.94 4.64 -24.80
C LYS A 145 2.97 4.27 -23.71
N GLY A 146 3.41 4.36 -22.44
CA GLY A 146 2.57 4.03 -21.31
C GLY A 146 2.55 2.55 -20.98
N HIS A 147 3.42 1.76 -21.59
CA HIS A 147 3.48 0.32 -21.37
C HIS A 147 4.51 -0.03 -20.31
N ARG A 148 4.23 -1.11 -19.57
CA ARG A 148 5.16 -1.60 -18.56
C ARG A 148 6.42 -2.14 -19.22
N VAL A 149 7.56 -1.72 -18.73
CA VAL A 149 8.86 -2.19 -19.20
C VAL A 149 9.10 -3.58 -18.59
N ALA A 150 9.46 -4.54 -19.45
CA ALA A 150 9.75 -5.88 -18.96
C ALA A 150 11.02 -5.87 -18.11
N PRO A 151 11.05 -6.67 -17.03
CA PRO A 151 12.23 -6.74 -16.17
C PRO A 151 13.43 -7.38 -16.88
#